data_9785294d0bf45347b6f34a93e0bddd63
#
_entry.id   9785294d0bf45347b6f34a93e0bddd63
#
_cell.length_a   1.000
_cell.length_b   1.000
_cell.length_c   1.000
_cell.angle_alpha   90.00
_cell.angle_beta   90.00
_cell.angle_gamma   90.00
#
_symmetry.space_group_name_H-M   'P 1'
#
loop_
_entity.id
_entity.type
_entity.pdbx_description
1 polymer ?
#
loop_
_entity_poly.entity_id
_entity_poly.type
_entity_poly.pdbx_seq_one_letter_code
_entity_poly.pdbx_strand_id
1 'polypeptide(L)'
;MAETGNQRDLTKGEKTKYRLARAMKECMKTTSVENITVKQITEKCELTRQTFYRNFLDKYDLINWYFDKLLAKSFEHMGQGKTVYDALVKKFTYIQEEQKFFSAAFRYDEQNSLRQHDFELILAFYENLICEKTGKFPEENVLFFLEMYCNSSIYMTVKWVTGEVTCTPEELAERLVDGMPGKLAEVFTGLEILN
;
A
#
# COMPACT_ATOMS: atom_id res chain seq x y z
N MET A 1 13.31 -2.36 -13.10
CA MET A 1 14.21 -3.50 -12.77
C MET A 1 14.43 -3.62 -11.25
N ALA A 2 13.35 -3.73 -10.45
CA ALA A 2 13.47 -3.82 -8.99
C ALA A 2 12.88 -5.13 -8.40
N GLU A 3 12.69 -6.18 -9.20
CA GLU A 3 12.12 -7.46 -8.74
C GLU A 3 13.18 -8.48 -8.24
N THR A 4 14.47 -8.15 -8.14
CA THR A 4 15.53 -9.14 -7.83
C THR A 4 15.94 -9.21 -6.36
N GLY A 5 15.27 -8.51 -5.45
CA GLY A 5 15.47 -8.61 -4.01
C GLY A 5 14.67 -9.77 -3.41
N ASN A 6 15.33 -10.89 -3.14
CA ASN A 6 14.88 -11.95 -2.21
C ASN A 6 13.76 -12.92 -2.65
N GLN A 7 13.71 -13.35 -3.91
CA GLN A 7 12.84 -14.48 -4.31
C GLN A 7 13.30 -15.86 -3.79
N ARG A 8 14.49 -15.96 -3.20
CA ARG A 8 15.05 -17.26 -2.76
C ARG A 8 14.37 -17.82 -1.52
N ASP A 9 13.84 -16.97 -0.63
CA ASP A 9 13.25 -17.38 0.65
C ASP A 9 11.73 -17.46 0.67
N LEU A 10 11.04 -17.16 -0.46
CA LEU A 10 9.59 -17.23 -0.52
C LEU A 10 9.09 -18.68 -0.46
N THR A 11 8.07 -18.92 0.35
CA THR A 11 7.35 -20.19 0.38
C THR A 11 6.73 -20.53 -0.98
N LYS A 12 6.43 -21.79 -1.23
CA LYS A 12 5.74 -22.22 -2.48
C LYS A 12 4.41 -21.50 -2.65
N GLY A 13 3.69 -21.25 -1.55
CA GLY A 13 2.42 -20.51 -1.57
C GLY A 13 2.61 -19.05 -2.01
N GLU A 14 3.58 -18.35 -1.45
CA GLU A 14 3.89 -16.96 -1.81
C GLU A 14 4.33 -16.84 -3.28
N LYS A 15 5.18 -17.76 -3.75
CA LYS A 15 5.55 -17.80 -5.18
C LYS A 15 4.32 -17.92 -6.08
N THR A 16 3.33 -18.72 -5.67
CA THR A 16 2.05 -18.86 -6.40
C THR A 16 1.26 -17.55 -6.38
N LYS A 17 1.14 -16.90 -5.22
CA LYS A 17 0.46 -15.59 -5.09
C LYS A 17 1.10 -14.53 -5.97
N TYR A 18 2.43 -14.41 -5.99
CA TYR A 18 3.15 -13.48 -6.87
C TYR A 18 2.96 -13.80 -8.36
N ARG A 19 2.89 -15.09 -8.76
CA ARG A 19 2.56 -15.48 -10.15
C ARG A 19 1.18 -15.00 -10.55
N LEU A 20 0.19 -15.16 -9.69
CA LEU A 20 -1.18 -14.67 -9.90
C LEU A 20 -1.25 -13.13 -9.97
N ALA A 21 -0.55 -12.43 -9.09
CA ALA A 21 -0.48 -10.97 -9.12
C ALA A 21 0.18 -10.44 -10.41
N ARG A 22 1.26 -11.07 -10.86
CA ARG A 22 1.90 -10.74 -12.14
C ARG A 22 0.94 -10.96 -13.32
N ALA A 23 0.21 -12.08 -13.34
CA ALA A 23 -0.78 -12.35 -14.37
C ALA A 23 -1.93 -11.33 -14.35
N MET A 24 -2.40 -10.92 -13.16
CA MET A 24 -3.38 -9.84 -13.02
C MET A 24 -2.88 -8.53 -13.63
N LYS A 25 -1.64 -8.12 -13.30
CA LYS A 25 -1.02 -6.91 -13.89
C LYS A 25 -0.96 -6.97 -15.43
N GLU A 26 -0.63 -8.14 -15.99
CA GLU A 26 -0.62 -8.32 -17.45
C GLU A 26 -2.04 -8.20 -18.06
N CYS A 27 -3.05 -8.73 -17.40
CA CYS A 27 -4.44 -8.56 -17.83
C CYS A 27 -4.88 -7.08 -17.79
N MET A 28 -4.46 -6.33 -16.76
CA MET A 28 -4.81 -4.91 -16.60
C MET A 28 -4.20 -3.99 -17.65
N LYS A 29 -3.23 -4.45 -18.45
CA LYS A 29 -2.68 -3.67 -19.57
C LYS A 29 -3.68 -3.47 -20.72
N THR A 30 -4.65 -4.39 -20.87
CA THR A 30 -5.58 -4.42 -22.00
C THR A 30 -7.04 -4.47 -21.61
N THR A 31 -7.33 -4.73 -20.33
CA THR A 31 -8.70 -4.97 -19.84
C THR A 31 -8.87 -4.23 -18.51
N SER A 32 -10.00 -3.55 -18.34
CA SER A 32 -10.32 -2.92 -17.06
C SER A 32 -10.53 -3.95 -15.94
N VAL A 33 -10.21 -3.59 -14.72
CA VAL A 33 -10.26 -4.49 -13.53
C VAL A 33 -11.61 -5.20 -13.43
N GLU A 34 -12.71 -4.50 -13.65
CA GLU A 34 -14.08 -5.05 -13.58
C GLU A 34 -14.28 -6.22 -14.54
N ASN A 35 -13.77 -6.09 -15.76
CA ASN A 35 -13.95 -7.04 -16.84
C ASN A 35 -12.94 -8.20 -16.84
N ILE A 36 -11.91 -8.13 -15.98
CA ILE A 36 -10.95 -9.23 -15.80
C ILE A 36 -11.62 -10.37 -15.03
N THR A 37 -11.51 -11.57 -15.58
CA THR A 37 -12.02 -12.79 -14.95
C THR A 37 -10.91 -13.63 -14.34
N VAL A 38 -11.22 -14.42 -13.32
CA VAL A 38 -10.28 -15.38 -12.73
C VAL A 38 -9.75 -16.37 -13.79
N LYS A 39 -10.56 -16.70 -14.81
CA LYS A 39 -10.14 -17.53 -15.91
C LYS A 39 -8.97 -16.89 -16.68
N GLN A 40 -9.10 -15.63 -17.07
CA GLN A 40 -8.03 -14.92 -17.77
C GLN A 40 -6.73 -14.84 -16.96
N ILE A 41 -6.85 -14.56 -15.64
CA ILE A 41 -5.68 -14.51 -14.76
C ILE A 41 -4.98 -15.87 -14.70
N THR A 42 -5.73 -16.95 -14.50
CA THR A 42 -5.16 -18.29 -14.35
C THR A 42 -4.58 -18.84 -15.66
N GLU A 43 -5.22 -18.60 -16.80
CA GLU A 43 -4.69 -18.94 -18.12
C GLU A 43 -3.36 -18.21 -18.41
N LYS A 44 -3.26 -16.92 -18.02
CA LYS A 44 -2.05 -16.11 -18.22
C LYS A 44 -0.82 -16.62 -17.47
N CYS A 45 -1.02 -17.33 -16.35
CA CYS A 45 0.06 -17.89 -15.53
C CYS A 45 0.07 -19.42 -15.49
N GLU A 46 -0.68 -20.10 -16.38
CA GLU A 46 -0.74 -21.56 -16.47
C GLU A 46 -1.09 -22.24 -15.13
N LEU A 47 -2.06 -21.65 -14.42
CA LEU A 47 -2.58 -22.19 -13.17
C LEU A 47 -4.07 -22.53 -13.31
N THR A 48 -4.61 -23.32 -12.38
CA THR A 48 -6.03 -23.66 -12.36
C THR A 48 -6.83 -22.65 -11.55
N ARG A 49 -8.15 -22.53 -11.83
CA ARG A 49 -9.06 -21.74 -10.99
C ARG A 49 -9.07 -22.25 -9.54
N GLN A 50 -8.94 -23.57 -9.33
CA GLN A 50 -8.84 -24.14 -7.98
C GLN A 50 -7.60 -23.62 -7.25
N THR A 51 -6.46 -23.48 -7.95
CA THR A 51 -5.26 -22.87 -7.38
C THR A 51 -5.48 -21.41 -7.02
N PHE A 52 -6.21 -20.65 -7.85
CA PHE A 52 -6.58 -19.28 -7.54
C PHE A 52 -7.38 -19.20 -6.24
N TYR A 53 -8.51 -19.94 -6.14
CA TYR A 53 -9.40 -19.89 -4.98
C TYR A 53 -8.84 -20.52 -3.70
N ARG A 54 -7.72 -21.24 -3.76
CA ARG A 54 -6.95 -21.62 -2.56
C ARG A 54 -6.13 -20.46 -2.00
N ASN A 55 -5.86 -19.42 -2.78
CA ASN A 55 -4.99 -18.31 -2.40
C ASN A 55 -5.74 -17.00 -2.20
N PHE A 56 -6.84 -16.80 -2.90
CA PHE A 56 -7.62 -15.56 -2.92
C PHE A 56 -9.11 -15.84 -3.06
N LEU A 57 -9.93 -15.05 -2.39
CA LEU A 57 -11.39 -15.10 -2.50
C LEU A 57 -11.85 -14.67 -3.89
N ASP A 58 -11.28 -13.58 -4.39
CA ASP A 58 -11.55 -13.03 -5.70
C ASP A 58 -10.35 -12.21 -6.23
N LYS A 59 -10.53 -11.54 -7.37
CA LYS A 59 -9.49 -10.69 -7.97
C LYS A 59 -9.18 -9.43 -7.16
N TYR A 60 -10.10 -8.94 -6.35
CA TYR A 60 -9.91 -7.77 -5.51
C TYR A 60 -9.10 -8.11 -4.26
N ASP A 61 -9.34 -9.26 -3.64
CA ASP A 61 -8.51 -9.82 -2.59
C ASP A 61 -7.04 -9.99 -3.05
N LEU A 62 -6.83 -10.42 -4.30
CA LEU A 62 -5.49 -10.48 -4.89
C LEU A 62 -4.85 -9.08 -5.03
N ILE A 63 -5.61 -8.07 -5.45
CA ILE A 63 -5.12 -6.68 -5.56
C ILE A 63 -4.72 -6.16 -4.19
N ASN A 64 -5.58 -6.32 -3.20
CA ASN A 64 -5.34 -5.88 -1.82
C ASN A 64 -4.11 -6.58 -1.24
N TRP A 65 -4.00 -7.90 -1.38
CA TRP A 65 -2.82 -8.65 -0.94
C TRP A 65 -1.51 -8.14 -1.58
N TYR A 66 -1.53 -7.78 -2.86
CA TYR A 66 -0.35 -7.25 -3.53
C TYR A 66 0.03 -5.86 -2.98
N PHE A 67 -0.97 -5.05 -2.69
CA PHE A 67 -0.79 -3.75 -2.04
C PHE A 67 -0.20 -3.90 -0.62
N ASP A 68 -0.68 -4.87 0.16
CA ASP A 68 -0.13 -5.18 1.50
C ASP A 68 1.36 -5.47 1.45
N LYS A 69 1.79 -6.27 0.48
CA LYS A 69 3.21 -6.60 0.32
C LYS A 69 4.06 -5.37 0.00
N LEU A 70 3.52 -4.46 -0.79
CA LEU A 70 4.17 -3.20 -1.12
C LEU A 70 4.25 -2.30 0.11
N LEU A 71 3.14 -2.16 0.83
CA LEU A 71 3.05 -1.33 2.02
C LEU A 71 4.00 -1.84 3.12
N ALA A 72 3.93 -3.12 3.46
CA ALA A 72 4.81 -3.73 4.45
C ALA A 72 6.29 -3.49 4.14
N LYS A 73 6.68 -3.65 2.87
CA LYS A 73 8.05 -3.37 2.42
C LYS A 73 8.44 -1.90 2.52
N SER A 74 7.48 -0.98 2.36
CA SER A 74 7.73 0.46 2.45
C SER A 74 7.99 0.90 3.88
N PHE A 75 7.29 0.30 4.83
CA PHE A 75 7.35 0.65 6.26
C PHE A 75 8.30 -0.22 7.10
N GLU A 76 8.97 -1.21 6.49
CA GLU A 76 9.78 -2.24 7.16
C GLU A 76 10.79 -1.72 8.18
N HIS A 77 11.31 -0.51 8.01
CA HIS A 77 12.34 0.07 8.90
C HIS A 77 11.91 1.40 9.54
N MET A 78 10.63 1.76 9.44
CA MET A 78 10.12 2.96 10.11
C MET A 78 10.24 2.79 11.61
N GLY A 79 10.78 3.82 12.28
CA GLY A 79 11.06 3.79 13.71
C GLY A 79 12.34 3.04 14.12
N GLN A 80 13.09 2.50 13.15
CA GLN A 80 14.39 1.86 13.33
C GLN A 80 15.47 2.62 12.53
N GLY A 81 15.54 3.95 12.72
CA GLY A 81 16.43 4.84 11.98
C GLY A 81 15.89 5.29 10.60
N LYS A 82 14.62 5.00 10.30
CA LYS A 82 13.89 5.52 9.16
C LYS A 82 12.70 6.34 9.63
N THR A 83 12.41 7.40 8.90
CA THR A 83 11.36 8.37 9.22
C THR A 83 10.08 8.09 8.45
N VAL A 84 9.01 8.82 8.80
CA VAL A 84 7.77 8.85 8.01
C VAL A 84 8.05 9.29 6.58
N TYR A 85 8.90 10.31 6.39
CA TYR A 85 9.31 10.77 5.06
C TYR A 85 9.96 9.63 4.25
N ASP A 86 10.96 8.95 4.79
CA ASP A 86 11.64 7.84 4.12
C ASP A 86 10.66 6.74 3.69
N ALA A 87 9.71 6.40 4.56
CA ALA A 87 8.72 5.36 4.29
C ALA A 87 7.73 5.78 3.20
N LEU A 88 7.28 7.05 3.23
CA LEU A 88 6.40 7.60 2.19
C LEU A 88 7.11 7.67 0.83
N VAL A 89 8.35 8.15 0.77
CA VAL A 89 9.14 8.14 -0.48
C VAL A 89 9.22 6.72 -1.04
N LYS A 90 9.52 5.73 -0.20
CA LYS A 90 9.61 4.34 -0.62
C LYS A 90 8.26 3.80 -1.10
N LYS A 91 7.16 4.08 -0.38
CA LYS A 91 5.78 3.75 -0.80
C LYS A 91 5.46 4.32 -2.17
N PHE A 92 5.70 5.61 -2.36
CA PHE A 92 5.35 6.29 -3.61
C PHE A 92 6.25 5.88 -4.78
N THR A 93 7.53 5.59 -4.54
CA THR A 93 8.41 5.01 -5.56
C THR A 93 7.87 3.68 -6.08
N TYR A 94 7.45 2.78 -5.18
CA TYR A 94 6.84 1.51 -5.59
C TYR A 94 5.51 1.68 -6.31
N ILE A 95 4.67 2.62 -5.85
CA ILE A 95 3.41 2.92 -6.54
C ILE A 95 3.68 3.48 -7.94
N GLN A 96 4.69 4.33 -8.11
CA GLN A 96 5.08 4.91 -9.39
C GLN A 96 5.61 3.84 -10.37
N GLU A 97 6.44 2.91 -9.90
CA GLU A 97 6.91 1.77 -10.72
C GLU A 97 5.75 0.93 -11.26
N GLU A 98 4.65 0.88 -10.51
CA GLU A 98 3.44 0.11 -10.82
C GLU A 98 2.22 1.00 -11.12
N GLN A 99 2.45 2.26 -11.57
CA GLN A 99 1.40 3.28 -11.68
C GLN A 99 0.16 2.83 -12.44
N LYS A 100 0.32 2.09 -13.56
CA LYS A 100 -0.82 1.59 -14.35
C LYS A 100 -1.69 0.63 -13.54
N PHE A 101 -1.07 -0.22 -12.72
CA PHE A 101 -1.77 -1.16 -11.86
C PHE A 101 -2.54 -0.40 -10.76
N PHE A 102 -1.87 0.46 -9.99
CA PHE A 102 -2.51 1.17 -8.88
C PHE A 102 -3.51 2.24 -9.35
N SER A 103 -3.24 2.93 -10.45
CA SER A 103 -4.23 3.85 -11.04
C SER A 103 -5.52 3.13 -11.41
N ALA A 104 -5.43 1.93 -12.01
CA ALA A 104 -6.61 1.14 -12.31
C ALA A 104 -7.29 0.59 -11.05
N ALA A 105 -6.53 0.11 -10.07
CA ALA A 105 -7.06 -0.39 -8.81
C ALA A 105 -7.83 0.69 -8.03
N PHE A 106 -7.28 1.90 -7.90
CA PHE A 106 -7.92 3.01 -7.19
C PHE A 106 -9.09 3.65 -7.94
N ARG A 107 -9.14 3.56 -9.28
CA ARG A 107 -10.30 4.05 -10.05
C ARG A 107 -11.56 3.23 -9.82
N TYR A 108 -11.41 1.95 -9.53
CA TYR A 108 -12.51 0.99 -9.32
C TYR A 108 -12.65 0.60 -7.84
N ASP A 109 -12.40 1.55 -6.96
CA ASP A 109 -12.33 1.37 -5.52
C ASP A 109 -13.66 0.96 -4.87
N GLU A 110 -14.80 1.32 -5.47
CA GLU A 110 -16.12 0.92 -4.97
C GLU A 110 -16.30 -0.60 -4.85
N GLN A 111 -15.56 -1.38 -5.65
CA GLN A 111 -15.64 -2.85 -5.65
C GLN A 111 -14.53 -3.51 -4.83
N ASN A 112 -13.32 -2.93 -4.81
CA ASN A 112 -12.18 -3.54 -4.12
C ASN A 112 -11.87 -2.94 -2.75
N SER A 113 -12.51 -1.81 -2.43
CA SER A 113 -12.32 -1.09 -1.15
C SER A 113 -10.83 -0.85 -0.80
N LEU A 114 -9.99 -0.61 -1.83
CA LEU A 114 -8.54 -0.48 -1.64
C LEU A 114 -8.18 0.74 -0.77
N ARG A 115 -8.96 1.83 -0.88
CA ARG A 115 -8.76 3.02 -0.01
C ARG A 115 -9.04 2.71 1.44
N GLN A 116 -10.15 2.01 1.70
CA GLN A 116 -10.51 1.59 3.04
C GLN A 116 -9.47 0.61 3.59
N HIS A 117 -9.02 -0.32 2.77
CA HIS A 117 -7.99 -1.29 3.12
C HIS A 117 -6.64 -0.61 3.42
N ASP A 118 -6.18 0.34 2.58
CA ASP A 118 -4.98 1.16 2.83
C ASP A 118 -5.11 1.95 4.13
N PHE A 119 -6.29 2.53 4.41
CA PHE A 119 -6.57 3.26 5.64
C PHE A 119 -6.42 2.36 6.88
N GLU A 120 -7.05 1.20 6.89
CA GLU A 120 -7.01 0.27 8.03
C GLU A 120 -5.57 -0.21 8.30
N LEU A 121 -4.81 -0.51 7.25
CA LEU A 121 -3.41 -0.94 7.38
C LEU A 121 -2.50 0.16 7.92
N ILE A 122 -2.60 1.37 7.38
CA ILE A 122 -1.75 2.49 7.80
C ILE A 122 -2.10 2.92 9.22
N LEU A 123 -3.39 3.00 9.54
CA LEU A 123 -3.83 3.34 10.88
C LEU A 123 -3.31 2.34 11.90
N ALA A 124 -3.56 1.05 11.68
CA ALA A 124 -3.08 -0.02 12.55
C ALA A 124 -1.54 -0.03 12.67
N PHE A 125 -0.82 0.29 11.59
CA PHE A 125 0.64 0.41 11.62
C PHE A 125 1.10 1.51 12.58
N TYR A 126 0.53 2.73 12.50
CA TYR A 126 0.91 3.83 13.37
C TYR A 126 0.48 3.61 14.83
N GLU A 127 -0.71 3.06 15.05
CA GLU A 127 -1.17 2.69 16.40
C GLU A 127 -0.20 1.71 17.07
N ASN A 128 0.20 0.66 16.35
CA ASN A 128 1.14 -0.34 16.85
C ASN A 128 2.53 0.28 17.10
N LEU A 129 3.01 1.13 16.19
CA LEU A 129 4.30 1.81 16.34
C LEU A 129 4.33 2.73 17.57
N ILE A 130 3.26 3.49 17.81
CA ILE A 130 3.13 4.32 19.01
C ILE A 130 3.10 3.43 20.26
N CYS A 131 2.32 2.36 20.24
CA CYS A 131 2.22 1.42 21.36
C CYS A 131 3.57 0.74 21.67
N GLU A 132 4.31 0.30 20.66
CA GLU A 132 5.63 -0.31 20.83
C GLU A 132 6.65 0.67 21.44
N LYS A 133 6.64 1.93 21.00
CA LYS A 133 7.58 2.96 21.47
C LYS A 133 7.24 3.55 22.84
N THR A 134 5.95 3.63 23.18
CA THR A 134 5.49 4.29 24.42
C THR A 134 5.01 3.31 25.50
N GLY A 135 4.74 2.06 25.12
CA GLY A 135 4.10 1.07 25.98
C GLY A 135 2.60 1.31 26.20
N LYS A 136 1.98 2.25 25.48
CA LYS A 136 0.58 2.63 25.64
C LYS A 136 -0.09 2.83 24.28
N PHE A 137 -1.38 2.53 24.22
CA PHE A 137 -2.20 2.90 23.05
C PHE A 137 -2.30 4.43 22.92
N PRO A 138 -2.42 4.97 21.68
CA PRO A 138 -2.61 6.40 21.46
C PRO A 138 -3.86 6.92 22.20
N GLU A 139 -3.76 8.13 22.76
CA GLU A 139 -4.91 8.82 23.35
C GLU A 139 -5.93 9.21 22.28
N GLU A 140 -7.21 9.37 22.66
CA GLU A 140 -8.33 9.67 21.78
C GLU A 140 -8.05 10.87 20.84
N ASN A 141 -7.44 11.94 21.39
CA ASN A 141 -7.05 13.10 20.57
C ASN A 141 -5.98 12.79 19.53
N VAL A 142 -5.03 11.90 19.84
CA VAL A 142 -3.99 11.48 18.89
C VAL A 142 -4.60 10.61 17.82
N LEU A 143 -5.50 9.69 18.18
CA LEU A 143 -6.24 8.85 17.23
C LEU A 143 -7.05 9.69 16.25
N PHE A 144 -7.76 10.71 16.73
CA PHE A 144 -8.52 11.62 15.85
C PHE A 144 -7.63 12.27 14.78
N PHE A 145 -6.47 12.81 15.17
CA PHE A 145 -5.54 13.43 14.23
C PHE A 145 -4.87 12.40 13.31
N LEU A 146 -4.61 11.21 13.81
CA LEU A 146 -4.04 10.12 13.05
C LEU A 146 -4.99 9.64 11.95
N GLU A 147 -6.26 9.41 12.28
CA GLU A 147 -7.31 9.06 11.31
C GLU A 147 -7.47 10.14 10.24
N MET A 148 -7.54 11.40 10.65
CA MET A 148 -7.64 12.54 9.73
C MET A 148 -6.44 12.58 8.78
N TYR A 149 -5.22 12.41 9.30
CA TYR A 149 -3.99 12.41 8.51
C TYR A 149 -3.94 11.23 7.54
N CYS A 150 -4.25 10.02 8.00
CA CYS A 150 -4.28 8.82 7.15
C CYS A 150 -5.28 8.99 6.00
N ASN A 151 -6.51 9.44 6.28
CA ASN A 151 -7.52 9.68 5.25
C ASN A 151 -7.08 10.74 4.23
N SER A 152 -6.53 11.87 4.68
CA SER A 152 -6.07 12.93 3.78
C SER A 152 -4.87 12.49 2.94
N SER A 153 -3.93 11.73 3.52
CA SER A 153 -2.76 11.22 2.80
C SER A 153 -3.15 10.22 1.72
N ILE A 154 -4.13 9.34 2.00
CA ILE A 154 -4.65 8.40 1.01
C ILE A 154 -5.39 9.13 -0.10
N TYR A 155 -6.22 10.11 0.24
CA TYR A 155 -6.91 10.94 -0.76
C TYR A 155 -5.91 11.60 -1.73
N MET A 156 -4.83 12.19 -1.22
CA MET A 156 -3.79 12.81 -2.05
C MET A 156 -2.99 11.78 -2.85
N THR A 157 -2.72 10.59 -2.29
CA THR A 157 -2.09 9.47 -3.01
C THR A 157 -2.93 9.05 -4.21
N VAL A 158 -4.25 8.92 -4.03
CA VAL A 158 -5.17 8.57 -5.13
C VAL A 158 -5.13 9.62 -6.22
N LYS A 159 -5.23 10.91 -5.88
CA LYS A 159 -5.15 12.01 -6.86
C LYS A 159 -3.83 11.99 -7.63
N TRP A 160 -2.73 11.70 -6.96
CA TRP A 160 -1.43 11.63 -7.58
C TRP A 160 -1.30 10.42 -8.52
N VAL A 161 -1.69 9.23 -8.10
CA VAL A 161 -1.57 8.01 -8.92
C VAL A 161 -2.53 8.01 -10.11
N THR A 162 -3.69 8.69 -9.99
CA THR A 162 -4.65 8.85 -11.10
C THR A 162 -4.31 10.00 -12.05
N GLY A 163 -3.30 10.81 -11.72
CA GLY A 163 -2.78 11.89 -12.57
C GLY A 163 -3.46 13.24 -12.38
N GLU A 164 -4.29 13.42 -11.33
CA GLU A 164 -4.89 14.72 -10.99
C GLU A 164 -3.88 15.66 -10.30
N VAL A 165 -2.88 15.10 -9.63
CA VAL A 165 -1.74 15.79 -9.04
C VAL A 165 -0.46 15.29 -9.70
N THR A 166 0.41 16.21 -10.12
CA THR A 166 1.70 15.88 -10.75
C THR A 166 2.83 16.37 -9.88
N CYS A 167 3.60 15.45 -9.34
CA CYS A 167 4.84 15.72 -8.57
C CYS A 167 5.65 14.42 -8.47
N THR A 168 6.90 14.51 -8.01
CA THR A 168 7.72 13.34 -7.75
C THR A 168 7.28 12.61 -6.47
N PRO A 169 7.68 11.36 -6.25
CA PRO A 169 7.49 10.66 -4.98
C PRO A 169 8.00 11.45 -3.77
N GLU A 170 9.17 12.06 -3.89
CA GLU A 170 9.81 12.86 -2.86
C GLU A 170 8.99 14.11 -2.54
N GLU A 171 8.56 14.87 -3.56
CA GLU A 171 7.72 16.04 -3.39
C GLU A 171 6.36 15.71 -2.77
N LEU A 172 5.77 14.56 -3.12
CA LEU A 172 4.51 14.13 -2.50
C LEU A 172 4.72 13.78 -1.02
N ALA A 173 5.80 13.05 -0.71
CA ALA A 173 6.15 12.71 0.66
C ALA A 173 6.40 13.95 1.52
N GLU A 174 7.17 14.92 1.02
CA GLU A 174 7.45 16.20 1.67
C GLU A 174 6.15 16.95 1.99
N ARG A 175 5.28 17.14 0.99
CA ARG A 175 3.98 17.82 1.18
C ARG A 175 3.08 17.12 2.19
N LEU A 176 3.11 15.79 2.27
CA LEU A 176 2.33 15.04 3.26
C LEU A 176 2.91 15.17 4.66
N VAL A 177 4.24 15.20 4.81
CA VAL A 177 4.88 15.47 6.10
C VAL A 177 4.61 16.88 6.56
N ASP A 178 4.77 17.88 5.68
CA ASP A 178 4.47 19.29 5.98
C ASP A 178 3.00 19.54 6.32
N GLY A 179 2.10 18.78 5.69
CA GLY A 179 0.65 18.84 5.94
C GLY A 179 0.19 18.07 7.17
N MET A 180 1.09 17.51 7.95
CA MET A 180 0.73 16.75 9.15
C MET A 180 0.15 17.67 10.23
N PRO A 181 -0.96 17.28 10.91
CA PRO A 181 -1.48 18.05 12.05
C PRO A 181 -0.42 18.24 13.12
N GLY A 182 -0.26 19.49 13.61
CA GLY A 182 0.81 19.85 14.55
C GLY A 182 0.88 18.96 15.80
N LYS A 183 -0.28 18.57 16.36
CA LYS A 183 -0.37 17.63 17.47
C LYS A 183 0.21 16.25 17.14
N LEU A 184 -0.02 15.76 15.92
CA LEU A 184 0.53 14.48 15.47
C LEU A 184 2.03 14.62 15.20
N ALA A 185 2.46 15.74 14.62
CA ALA A 185 3.87 16.04 14.39
C ALA A 185 4.66 16.11 15.71
N GLU A 186 4.09 16.70 16.77
CA GLU A 186 4.70 16.68 18.12
C GLU A 186 4.91 15.25 18.63
N VAL A 187 3.90 14.39 18.51
CA VAL A 187 4.01 12.97 18.90
C VAL A 187 5.10 12.26 18.08
N PHE A 188 5.10 12.40 16.77
CA PHE A 188 6.07 11.72 15.91
C PHE A 188 7.50 12.23 16.08
N THR A 189 7.67 13.52 16.39
CA THR A 189 8.98 14.08 16.78
C THR A 189 9.46 13.46 18.09
N GLY A 190 8.58 13.36 19.10
CA GLY A 190 8.91 12.72 20.38
C GLY A 190 9.24 11.22 20.27
N LEU A 191 8.76 10.57 19.21
CA LEU A 191 9.06 9.16 18.90
C LEU A 191 10.29 9.00 17.98
N GLU A 192 10.92 10.10 17.57
CA GLU A 192 12.06 10.12 16.63
C GLU A 192 11.75 9.46 15.28
N ILE A 193 10.53 9.69 14.75
CA ILE A 193 10.09 9.13 13.46
C ILE A 193 9.68 10.19 12.43
N LEU A 194 9.64 11.46 12.80
CA LEU A 194 9.24 12.52 11.87
C LEU A 194 10.41 12.96 10.99
N ASN A 195 11.57 13.18 11.54
CA ASN A 195 12.81 13.67 10.89
C ASN A 195 13.98 12.74 11.16
#